data_d6123d464d9c936432713a79165dbe12
#
_entry.id   d6123d464d9c936432713a79165dbe12
#
_cell.length_a   1.000
_cell.length_b   1.000
_cell.length_c   1.000
_cell.angle_alpha   90.00
_cell.angle_beta   90.00
_cell.angle_gamma   90.00
#
_symmetry.space_group_name_H-M   'P 1'
#
loop_
_entity.id
_entity.type
_entity.pdbx_description
1 polymer ?
#
loop_
_entity_poly.entity_id
_entity_poly.type
_entity_poly.pdbx_seq_one_letter_code
_entity_poly.pdbx_strand_id
1 'polypeptide(L)'
;MPLGLLWLGLALLGALHAQAQDSTSDLIPAPPLSKVPLQQNFQDNQFQGKWYVVGLAGNAILREDKDPQKMYATIYELKEDKSYNVTSVLFREKAQKCDYWIRTFVPGSQPGEFTLGNIKSYPGLTSYLVRVVSTNYNQHAMVFFKKVSQNREYFKITLYGRTKELTSELKENFIRFSKSLGLPENHIVFPVPIDQCIDG
;
A
#
# COMPACT_ATOMS: atom_id res chain seq x y z
N MET A 1 -25.25 0.04 81.42
CA MET A 1 -24.03 0.61 80.77
C MET A 1 -23.14 -0.52 80.44
N PRO A 2 -22.85 -0.77 79.18
CA PRO A 2 -21.72 -0.19 78.48
C PRO A 2 -21.99 0.11 77.00
N LEU A 3 -21.15 1.01 76.49
CA LEU A 3 -21.11 1.54 75.15
C LEU A 3 -20.67 0.47 74.11
N GLY A 4 -21.45 0.34 73.05
CA GLY A 4 -21.07 -0.42 71.87
C GLY A 4 -20.29 0.46 70.90
N LEU A 5 -19.05 0.04 70.57
CA LEU A 5 -18.24 0.65 69.53
C LEU A 5 -18.67 0.12 68.16
N LEU A 6 -19.22 1.02 67.36
CA LEU A 6 -19.44 0.79 65.91
C LEU A 6 -18.11 0.82 65.14
N TRP A 7 -17.72 -0.29 64.57
CA TRP A 7 -16.63 -0.35 63.59
C TRP A 7 -17.22 -0.11 62.22
N LEU A 8 -16.95 1.08 61.66
CA LEU A 8 -17.19 1.42 60.27
C LEU A 8 -16.06 0.82 59.43
N GLY A 9 -16.35 -0.28 58.78
CA GLY A 9 -15.48 -0.84 57.79
C GLY A 9 -15.57 -0.05 56.45
N LEU A 10 -14.53 0.73 56.15
CA LEU A 10 -14.41 1.36 54.83
C LEU A 10 -13.98 0.27 53.84
N ALA A 11 -14.91 -0.18 53.01
CA ALA A 11 -14.62 -0.98 51.85
C ALA A 11 -14.03 -0.07 50.73
N LEU A 12 -12.75 -0.09 50.57
CA LEU A 12 -12.05 0.47 49.39
C LEU A 12 -12.42 -0.39 48.18
N LEU A 13 -13.38 0.04 47.43
CA LEU A 13 -13.60 -0.45 46.06
C LEU A 13 -12.49 0.08 45.16
N GLY A 14 -11.44 -0.70 45.04
CA GLY A 14 -10.43 -0.50 44.01
C GLY A 14 -11.08 -0.73 42.64
N ALA A 15 -11.39 0.33 41.94
CA ALA A 15 -11.73 0.26 40.52
C ALA A 15 -10.49 -0.15 39.75
N LEU A 16 -10.41 -1.43 39.41
CA LEU A 16 -9.51 -1.93 38.37
C LEU A 16 -9.94 -1.31 37.05
N HIS A 17 -9.32 -0.19 36.70
CA HIS A 17 -9.34 0.28 35.31
C HIS A 17 -8.49 -0.72 34.51
N ALA A 18 -9.17 -1.69 33.91
CA ALA A 18 -8.59 -2.43 32.80
C ALA A 18 -8.36 -1.41 31.69
N GLN A 19 -7.14 -0.88 31.57
CA GLN A 19 -6.70 -0.22 30.38
C GLN A 19 -6.66 -1.32 29.32
N ALA A 20 -7.66 -1.30 28.44
CA ALA A 20 -7.59 -1.99 27.18
C ALA A 20 -6.32 -1.41 26.50
N GLN A 21 -5.22 -2.17 26.53
CA GLN A 21 -4.10 -1.93 25.66
C GLN A 21 -4.67 -2.12 24.25
N ASP A 22 -5.00 -1.00 23.63
CA ASP A 22 -5.16 -0.92 22.19
C ASP A 22 -3.82 -1.39 21.60
N SER A 23 -3.77 -2.63 21.15
CA SER A 23 -2.63 -3.16 20.42
C SER A 23 -2.67 -2.54 19.01
N THR A 24 -2.47 -1.22 18.94
CA THR A 24 -2.05 -0.56 17.73
C THR A 24 -0.66 -1.08 17.45
N SER A 25 -0.55 -2.12 16.59
CA SER A 25 0.73 -2.51 16.04
C SER A 25 1.36 -1.24 15.46
N ASP A 26 2.50 -0.83 16.02
CA ASP A 26 3.21 0.36 15.58
C ASP A 26 3.64 0.17 14.12
N LEU A 27 2.93 0.82 13.21
CA LEU A 27 3.31 0.85 11.81
C LEU A 27 4.58 1.68 11.65
N ILE A 28 5.47 1.23 10.78
CA ILE A 28 6.62 2.04 10.35
C ILE A 28 6.06 3.34 9.75
N PRO A 29 6.51 4.51 10.22
CA PRO A 29 5.98 5.79 9.73
C PRO A 29 6.20 5.99 8.24
N ALA A 30 5.24 6.60 7.55
CA ALA A 30 5.43 7.01 6.17
C ALA A 30 6.54 8.07 6.07
N PRO A 31 7.37 8.01 5.03
CA PRO A 31 8.44 8.98 4.81
C PRO A 31 7.85 10.36 4.46
N PRO A 32 8.58 11.45 4.75
CA PRO A 32 8.22 12.75 4.19
C PRO A 32 8.32 12.70 2.67
N LEU A 33 7.43 13.40 1.96
CA LEU A 33 7.38 13.39 0.50
C LEU A 33 8.66 13.95 -0.14
N SER A 34 9.46 14.75 0.59
CA SER A 34 10.77 15.21 0.14
C SER A 34 11.77 14.07 -0.11
N LYS A 35 11.53 12.88 0.46
CA LYS A 35 12.33 11.65 0.21
C LYS A 35 11.78 10.78 -0.93
N VAL A 36 10.67 11.18 -1.51
CA VAL A 36 10.01 10.43 -2.58
C VAL A 36 10.11 11.23 -3.88
N PRO A 37 11.07 10.94 -4.75
CA PRO A 37 11.22 11.65 -6.03
C PRO A 37 9.97 11.54 -6.89
N LEU A 38 9.83 12.48 -7.82
CA LEU A 38 8.79 12.48 -8.83
C LEU A 38 9.45 12.38 -10.20
N GLN A 39 8.93 11.50 -11.06
CA GLN A 39 9.40 11.37 -12.44
C GLN A 39 9.35 12.71 -13.15
N GLN A 40 10.51 13.18 -13.64
CA GLN A 40 10.59 14.41 -14.41
C GLN A 40 9.83 14.26 -15.74
N ASN A 41 9.12 15.31 -16.15
CA ASN A 41 8.40 15.37 -17.43
C ASN A 41 7.50 14.13 -17.68
N PHE A 42 6.74 13.74 -16.67
CA PHE A 42 5.90 12.55 -16.73
C PHE A 42 4.94 12.60 -17.93
N GLN A 43 4.96 11.52 -18.75
CA GLN A 43 4.14 11.34 -19.93
C GLN A 43 2.99 10.37 -19.64
N ASP A 44 1.82 10.90 -19.35
CA ASP A 44 0.66 10.12 -18.96
C ASP A 44 0.19 9.12 -20.02
N ASN A 45 0.28 9.50 -21.30
CA ASN A 45 -0.07 8.63 -22.42
C ASN A 45 0.85 7.42 -22.58
N GLN A 46 2.14 7.59 -22.28
CA GLN A 46 3.13 6.50 -22.39
C GLN A 46 3.07 5.52 -21.19
N PHE A 47 2.55 5.99 -20.06
CA PHE A 47 2.43 5.16 -18.86
C PHE A 47 1.26 4.16 -18.94
N GLN A 48 0.34 4.35 -19.87
CA GLN A 48 -0.82 3.48 -20.07
C GLN A 48 -0.44 2.02 -20.31
N GLY A 49 -1.43 1.17 -20.16
CA GLY A 49 -1.37 -0.25 -20.45
C GLY A 49 -1.12 -1.08 -19.20
N LYS A 50 -0.73 -2.32 -19.42
CA LYS A 50 -0.53 -3.31 -18.37
C LYS A 50 0.86 -3.24 -17.77
N TRP A 51 0.90 -3.29 -16.44
CA TRP A 51 2.09 -3.42 -15.63
C TRP A 51 1.97 -4.62 -14.71
N TYR A 52 2.96 -5.50 -14.74
CA TYR A 52 3.09 -6.59 -13.76
C TYR A 52 3.70 -6.07 -12.47
N VAL A 53 3.17 -6.49 -11.33
CA VAL A 53 3.72 -6.14 -10.02
C VAL A 53 4.86 -7.10 -9.69
N VAL A 54 6.08 -6.70 -10.02
CA VAL A 54 7.29 -7.50 -9.84
C VAL A 54 7.85 -7.37 -8.42
N GLY A 55 7.67 -6.21 -7.79
CA GLY A 55 8.09 -5.96 -6.41
C GLY A 55 7.04 -5.17 -5.63
N LEU A 56 6.93 -5.46 -4.35
CA LEU A 56 6.07 -4.81 -3.38
C LEU A 56 6.84 -4.54 -2.10
N ALA A 57 6.77 -3.31 -1.60
CA ALA A 57 7.30 -2.96 -0.29
C ALA A 57 6.35 -2.01 0.41
N GLY A 58 6.19 -2.13 1.72
CA GLY A 58 5.30 -1.24 2.46
C GLY A 58 5.23 -1.56 3.94
N ASN A 59 4.71 -0.62 4.72
CA ASN A 59 4.61 -0.79 6.17
C ASN A 59 3.55 -1.82 6.59
N ALA A 60 2.63 -2.20 5.69
CA ALA A 60 1.68 -3.29 5.90
C ALA A 60 1.96 -4.51 5.00
N ILE A 61 3.09 -4.53 4.31
CA ILE A 61 3.56 -5.67 3.51
C ILE A 61 4.52 -6.49 4.38
N LEU A 62 4.28 -7.81 4.45
CA LEU A 62 5.17 -8.74 5.13
C LEU A 62 5.47 -9.93 4.22
N ARG A 63 6.73 -10.35 4.24
CA ARG A 63 7.14 -11.56 3.52
C ARG A 63 6.66 -12.80 4.27
N GLU A 64 5.94 -13.65 3.57
CA GLU A 64 5.46 -14.94 4.08
C GLU A 64 6.08 -16.06 3.25
N ASP A 65 6.87 -16.93 3.90
CA ASP A 65 7.57 -18.02 3.20
C ASP A 65 6.65 -19.22 2.92
N LYS A 66 5.59 -19.41 3.74
CA LYS A 66 4.66 -20.55 3.61
C LYS A 66 3.59 -20.36 2.54
N ASP A 67 3.18 -19.12 2.31
CA ASP A 67 2.18 -18.74 1.30
C ASP A 67 2.65 -17.46 0.61
N PRO A 68 3.63 -17.55 -0.29
CA PRO A 68 4.21 -16.37 -0.91
C PRO A 68 3.19 -15.65 -1.79
N GLN A 69 3.24 -14.33 -1.76
CA GLN A 69 2.40 -13.45 -2.58
C GLN A 69 2.53 -13.84 -4.07
N LYS A 70 1.41 -14.11 -4.72
CA LYS A 70 1.36 -14.30 -6.18
C LYS A 70 1.36 -12.95 -6.90
N MET A 71 2.00 -12.92 -8.04
CA MET A 71 2.02 -11.74 -8.90
C MET A 71 0.60 -11.39 -9.35
N TYR A 72 0.33 -10.09 -9.38
CA TYR A 72 -0.87 -9.53 -10.00
C TYR A 72 -0.46 -8.47 -11.02
N ALA A 73 -1.40 -8.01 -11.81
CA ALA A 73 -1.17 -6.99 -12.81
C ALA A 73 -2.12 -5.81 -12.60
N THR A 74 -1.68 -4.64 -13.03
CA THR A 74 -2.47 -3.41 -12.97
C THR A 74 -2.47 -2.76 -14.35
N ILE A 75 -3.66 -2.38 -14.83
CA ILE A 75 -3.87 -1.78 -16.15
C ILE A 75 -4.29 -0.34 -15.95
N TYR A 76 -3.58 0.57 -16.60
CA TYR A 76 -3.83 2.02 -16.59
C TYR A 76 -4.40 2.45 -17.93
N GLU A 77 -5.63 2.94 -17.94
CA GLU A 77 -6.31 3.44 -19.13
C GLU A 77 -6.58 4.94 -18.98
N LEU A 78 -5.91 5.75 -19.79
CA LEU A 78 -6.06 7.21 -19.78
C LEU A 78 -7.40 7.62 -20.39
N LYS A 79 -8.19 8.39 -19.65
CA LYS A 79 -9.43 8.96 -20.12
C LYS A 79 -9.22 10.34 -20.73
N GLU A 80 -10.25 10.87 -21.41
CA GLU A 80 -10.19 12.19 -22.04
C GLU A 80 -9.94 13.33 -21.02
N ASP A 81 -10.45 13.19 -19.80
CA ASP A 81 -10.25 14.15 -18.71
C ASP A 81 -8.87 14.04 -18.02
N LYS A 82 -7.96 13.19 -18.56
CA LYS A 82 -6.62 12.93 -18.03
C LYS A 82 -6.58 12.13 -16.73
N SER A 83 -7.68 11.66 -16.20
CA SER A 83 -7.69 10.65 -15.14
C SER A 83 -7.44 9.26 -15.73
N TYR A 84 -6.98 8.32 -14.89
CA TYR A 84 -6.87 6.92 -15.28
C TYR A 84 -8.04 6.11 -14.73
N ASN A 85 -8.62 5.23 -15.55
CA ASN A 85 -9.24 4.01 -15.05
C ASN A 85 -8.14 3.01 -14.75
N VAL A 86 -8.10 2.53 -13.51
CA VAL A 86 -7.05 1.62 -13.02
C VAL A 86 -7.71 0.32 -12.59
N THR A 87 -7.30 -0.77 -13.22
CA THR A 87 -7.81 -2.10 -12.93
C THR A 87 -6.67 -3.00 -12.50
N SER A 88 -6.72 -3.51 -11.29
CA SER A 88 -5.83 -4.60 -10.86
C SER A 88 -6.55 -5.92 -10.99
N VAL A 89 -5.87 -6.91 -11.53
CA VAL A 89 -6.38 -8.28 -11.67
C VAL A 89 -5.47 -9.24 -10.92
N LEU A 90 -6.11 -10.09 -10.10
CA LEU A 90 -5.42 -11.09 -9.31
C LEU A 90 -6.13 -12.44 -9.40
N PHE A 91 -5.35 -13.50 -9.22
CA PHE A 91 -5.86 -14.86 -9.14
C PHE A 91 -6.19 -15.24 -7.70
N ARG A 92 -7.44 -15.59 -7.43
CA ARG A 92 -7.92 -16.12 -6.16
C ARG A 92 -7.84 -17.65 -6.17
N GLU A 93 -6.76 -18.19 -5.61
CA GLU A 93 -6.49 -19.64 -5.66
C GLU A 93 -7.60 -20.48 -5.02
N LYS A 94 -8.07 -20.12 -3.83
CA LYS A 94 -9.14 -20.84 -3.14
C LYS A 94 -10.45 -20.89 -3.92
N ALA A 95 -10.76 -19.85 -4.65
CA ALA A 95 -11.97 -19.72 -5.46
C ALA A 95 -11.75 -20.13 -6.93
N GLN A 96 -10.51 -20.38 -7.34
CA GLN A 96 -10.10 -20.70 -8.72
C GLN A 96 -10.68 -19.71 -9.74
N LYS A 97 -10.61 -18.42 -9.43
CA LYS A 97 -11.15 -17.33 -10.28
C LYS A 97 -10.30 -16.09 -10.25
N CYS A 98 -10.50 -15.27 -11.29
CA CYS A 98 -9.93 -13.92 -11.35
C CYS A 98 -10.76 -12.94 -10.52
N ASP A 99 -10.10 -12.07 -9.81
CA ASP A 99 -10.70 -10.98 -9.07
C ASP A 99 -10.18 -9.64 -9.60
N TYR A 100 -11.03 -8.63 -9.60
CA TYR A 100 -10.74 -7.33 -10.20
C TYR A 100 -10.99 -6.22 -9.18
N TRP A 101 -10.05 -5.30 -9.10
CA TRP A 101 -10.19 -4.10 -8.32
C TRP A 101 -10.08 -2.88 -9.24
N ILE A 102 -11.19 -2.13 -9.36
CA ILE A 102 -11.30 -1.00 -10.29
C ILE A 102 -11.38 0.30 -9.47
N ARG A 103 -10.59 1.29 -9.86
CA ARG A 103 -10.59 2.63 -9.26
C ARG A 103 -10.17 3.67 -10.29
N THR A 104 -10.36 4.94 -9.92
CA THR A 104 -9.95 6.08 -10.74
C THR A 104 -8.83 6.83 -10.05
N PHE A 105 -7.75 7.10 -10.78
CA PHE A 105 -6.72 8.02 -10.34
C PHE A 105 -6.90 9.35 -11.03
N VAL A 106 -7.16 10.39 -10.23
CA VAL A 106 -7.39 11.76 -10.69
C VAL A 106 -6.07 12.54 -10.62
N PRO A 107 -5.69 13.32 -11.63
CA PRO A 107 -4.48 14.13 -11.61
C PRO A 107 -4.38 14.98 -10.33
N GLY A 108 -3.20 14.95 -9.69
CA GLY A 108 -2.89 15.73 -8.51
C GLY A 108 -2.27 17.09 -8.83
N SER A 109 -1.42 17.57 -7.93
CA SER A 109 -0.82 18.92 -8.04
C SER A 109 0.28 19.01 -9.09
N GLN A 110 0.90 17.90 -9.46
CA GLN A 110 2.03 17.85 -10.40
C GLN A 110 1.85 16.66 -11.36
N PRO A 111 2.43 16.74 -12.59
CA PRO A 111 2.44 15.57 -13.47
C PRO A 111 3.12 14.36 -12.81
N GLY A 112 2.46 13.19 -12.86
CA GLY A 112 2.90 11.98 -12.19
C GLY A 112 2.39 11.81 -10.77
N GLU A 113 1.63 12.78 -10.23
CA GLU A 113 0.88 12.66 -8.99
C GLU A 113 -0.61 12.48 -9.25
N PHE A 114 -1.25 11.65 -8.42
CA PHE A 114 -2.68 11.37 -8.51
C PHE A 114 -3.31 11.24 -7.13
N THR A 115 -4.60 11.46 -7.08
CA THR A 115 -5.46 11.18 -5.93
C THR A 115 -6.51 10.15 -6.31
N LEU A 116 -7.20 9.60 -5.33
CA LEU A 116 -8.26 8.62 -5.57
C LEU A 116 -9.58 9.33 -5.86
N GLY A 117 -10.17 9.03 -7.02
CA GLY A 117 -11.50 9.51 -7.36
C GLY A 117 -12.58 8.89 -6.49
N ASN A 118 -13.63 9.66 -6.18
CA ASN A 118 -14.76 9.20 -5.38
C ASN A 118 -14.34 8.59 -4.03
N ILE A 119 -13.42 9.25 -3.34
CA ILE A 119 -12.84 8.75 -2.09
C ILE A 119 -13.88 8.48 -1.02
N LYS A 120 -14.99 9.21 -1.00
CA LYS A 120 -16.08 9.03 -0.02
C LYS A 120 -16.79 7.68 -0.13
N SER A 121 -16.67 6.99 -1.27
CA SER A 121 -17.21 5.63 -1.45
C SER A 121 -16.38 4.55 -0.76
N TYR A 122 -15.20 4.90 -0.24
CA TYR A 122 -14.29 3.99 0.48
C TYR A 122 -14.41 4.24 1.98
N PRO A 123 -15.09 3.38 2.74
CA PRO A 123 -15.32 3.60 4.17
C PRO A 123 -14.01 3.74 4.95
N GLY A 124 -13.92 4.79 5.76
CA GLY A 124 -12.76 5.06 6.61
C GLY A 124 -11.53 5.64 5.92
N LEU A 125 -11.54 5.73 4.58
CA LEU A 125 -10.44 6.30 3.81
C LEU A 125 -10.57 7.81 3.72
N THR A 126 -9.58 8.55 4.23
CA THR A 126 -9.60 10.03 4.28
C THR A 126 -8.58 10.68 3.38
N SER A 127 -7.54 9.95 2.95
CA SER A 127 -6.49 10.45 2.08
C SER A 127 -5.92 9.32 1.22
N TYR A 128 -5.60 9.63 -0.02
CA TYR A 128 -4.94 8.72 -0.94
C TYR A 128 -4.06 9.51 -1.91
N LEU A 129 -2.78 9.18 -1.97
CA LEU A 129 -1.81 9.81 -2.84
C LEU A 129 -1.06 8.75 -3.64
N VAL A 130 -0.91 8.99 -4.93
CA VAL A 130 -0.08 8.21 -5.85
C VAL A 130 1.00 9.10 -6.43
N ARG A 131 2.23 8.64 -6.46
CA ARG A 131 3.36 9.36 -7.03
C ARG A 131 4.22 8.43 -7.86
N VAL A 132 4.32 8.70 -9.15
CA VAL A 132 5.25 7.97 -10.01
C VAL A 132 6.67 8.47 -9.72
N VAL A 133 7.46 7.60 -9.11
CA VAL A 133 8.82 7.95 -8.66
C VAL A 133 9.79 7.97 -9.85
N SER A 134 9.75 6.93 -10.67
CA SER A 134 10.59 6.79 -11.87
C SER A 134 9.97 5.82 -12.84
N THR A 135 10.19 6.04 -14.13
CA THR A 135 9.79 5.10 -15.18
C THR A 135 10.54 5.38 -16.48
N ASN A 136 10.79 4.33 -17.26
CA ASN A 136 11.17 4.46 -18.66
C ASN A 136 10.03 4.07 -19.62
N TYR A 137 8.80 3.87 -19.09
CA TYR A 137 7.54 3.61 -19.80
C TYR A 137 7.44 2.25 -20.49
N ASN A 138 8.51 1.77 -21.13
CA ASN A 138 8.50 0.55 -21.94
C ASN A 138 9.06 -0.69 -21.24
N GLN A 139 9.60 -0.54 -20.03
CA GLN A 139 10.21 -1.65 -19.31
C GLN A 139 9.82 -1.70 -17.83
N HIS A 140 10.03 -0.61 -17.08
CA HIS A 140 9.84 -0.58 -15.63
C HIS A 140 9.29 0.74 -15.12
N ALA A 141 8.72 0.69 -13.90
CA ALA A 141 8.34 1.86 -13.13
C ALA A 141 8.43 1.56 -11.62
N MET A 142 8.69 2.60 -10.83
CA MET A 142 8.46 2.59 -9.39
C MET A 142 7.37 3.61 -9.06
N VAL A 143 6.37 3.18 -8.29
CA VAL A 143 5.25 4.03 -7.88
C VAL A 143 5.08 3.95 -6.37
N PHE A 144 4.98 5.12 -5.76
CA PHE A 144 4.73 5.30 -4.34
C PHE A 144 3.25 5.57 -4.10
N PHE A 145 2.69 4.91 -3.08
CA PHE A 145 1.31 5.08 -2.63
C PHE A 145 1.31 5.40 -1.15
N LYS A 146 0.49 6.36 -0.76
CA LYS A 146 0.23 6.67 0.65
C LYS A 146 -1.27 6.83 0.86
N LYS A 147 -1.79 6.26 1.93
CA LYS A 147 -3.19 6.42 2.32
C LYS A 147 -3.34 6.58 3.82
N VAL A 148 -4.38 7.29 4.23
CA VAL A 148 -4.87 7.31 5.60
C VAL A 148 -6.22 6.62 5.63
N SER A 149 -6.29 5.53 6.38
CA SER A 149 -7.50 4.73 6.54
C SER A 149 -7.70 4.41 8.02
N GLN A 150 -8.90 4.70 8.54
CA GLN A 150 -9.22 4.53 9.96
C GLN A 150 -8.17 5.19 10.88
N ASN A 151 -7.75 6.41 10.54
CA ASN A 151 -6.73 7.20 11.24
C ASN A 151 -5.33 6.57 11.29
N ARG A 152 -5.05 5.58 10.44
CA ARG A 152 -3.73 4.95 10.31
C ARG A 152 -3.12 5.27 8.95
N GLU A 153 -1.82 5.59 8.96
CA GLU A 153 -1.09 5.94 7.75
C GLU A 153 -0.37 4.73 7.19
N TYR A 154 -0.70 4.38 5.95
CA TYR A 154 -0.10 3.28 5.19
C TYR A 154 0.65 3.84 4.01
N PHE A 155 1.79 3.24 3.70
CA PHE A 155 2.49 3.52 2.44
C PHE A 155 3.04 2.24 1.84
N LYS A 156 3.17 2.25 0.54
CA LYS A 156 3.81 1.18 -0.22
C LYS A 156 4.54 1.72 -1.43
N ILE A 157 5.50 0.95 -1.90
CA ILE A 157 6.17 1.15 -3.19
C ILE A 157 5.94 -0.10 -4.03
N THR A 158 5.56 0.09 -5.28
CA THR A 158 5.40 -0.99 -6.25
C THR A 158 6.48 -0.87 -7.32
N LEU A 159 7.18 -1.95 -7.56
CA LEU A 159 8.03 -2.11 -8.72
C LEU A 159 7.21 -2.76 -9.83
N TYR A 160 6.94 -1.99 -10.88
CA TYR A 160 6.23 -2.44 -12.06
C TYR A 160 7.19 -2.89 -13.17
N GLY A 161 6.83 -3.95 -13.86
CA GLY A 161 7.48 -4.40 -15.09
C GLY A 161 6.50 -4.53 -16.24
N ARG A 162 6.94 -4.22 -17.46
CA ARG A 162 6.18 -4.57 -18.67
C ARG A 162 6.21 -6.07 -18.94
N THR A 163 7.21 -6.76 -18.40
CA THR A 163 7.33 -8.21 -18.35
C THR A 163 7.32 -8.67 -16.88
N LYS A 164 7.10 -9.96 -16.67
CA LYS A 164 7.09 -10.56 -15.32
C LYS A 164 8.46 -10.64 -14.67
N GLU A 165 9.51 -10.53 -15.44
CA GLU A 165 10.90 -10.56 -14.99
C GLU A 165 11.57 -9.20 -15.25
N LEU A 166 12.33 -8.72 -14.26
CA LEU A 166 13.19 -7.56 -14.37
C LEU A 166 14.62 -7.93 -14.00
N THR A 167 15.58 -7.10 -14.42
CA THR A 167 16.99 -7.31 -14.11
C THR A 167 17.28 -7.27 -12.62
N SER A 168 18.34 -7.94 -12.19
CA SER A 168 18.82 -7.88 -10.81
C SER A 168 19.11 -6.44 -10.37
N GLU A 169 19.68 -5.63 -11.26
CA GLU A 169 19.96 -4.22 -10.99
C GLU A 169 18.69 -3.43 -10.64
N LEU A 170 17.61 -3.60 -11.38
CA LEU A 170 16.32 -2.93 -11.11
C LEU A 170 15.73 -3.39 -9.79
N LYS A 171 15.81 -4.69 -9.46
CA LYS A 171 15.35 -5.23 -8.18
C LYS A 171 16.19 -4.71 -7.01
N GLU A 172 17.51 -4.63 -7.16
CA GLU A 172 18.40 -4.08 -6.13
C GLU A 172 18.15 -2.58 -5.90
N ASN A 173 17.93 -1.81 -6.97
CA ASN A 173 17.53 -0.41 -6.87
C ASN A 173 16.22 -0.23 -6.10
N PHE A 174 15.24 -1.09 -6.35
CA PHE A 174 13.98 -1.11 -5.62
C PHE A 174 14.17 -1.43 -4.14
N ILE A 175 14.99 -2.43 -3.79
CA ILE A 175 15.32 -2.77 -2.41
C ILE A 175 15.99 -1.57 -1.73
N ARG A 176 16.98 -0.98 -2.36
CA ARG A 176 17.72 0.16 -1.82
C ARG A 176 16.82 1.38 -1.59
N PHE A 177 15.95 1.68 -2.55
CA PHE A 177 14.99 2.76 -2.40
C PHE A 177 14.00 2.49 -1.26
N SER A 178 13.43 1.28 -1.17
CA SER A 178 12.52 0.89 -0.10
C SER A 178 13.16 1.00 1.28
N LYS A 179 14.40 0.56 1.42
CA LYS A 179 15.18 0.71 2.66
C LYS A 179 15.44 2.17 3.00
N SER A 180 15.69 3.02 2.02
CA SER A 180 15.89 4.47 2.23
C SER A 180 14.63 5.16 2.79
N LEU A 181 13.45 4.58 2.59
CA LEU A 181 12.18 5.05 3.14
C LEU A 181 11.86 4.44 4.52
N GLY A 182 12.77 3.66 5.09
CA GLY A 182 12.64 3.09 6.44
C GLY A 182 12.10 1.66 6.49
N LEU A 183 11.93 0.99 5.36
CA LEU A 183 11.42 -0.38 5.33
C LEU A 183 12.55 -1.40 5.52
N PRO A 184 12.43 -2.33 6.49
CA PRO A 184 13.34 -3.46 6.61
C PRO A 184 13.05 -4.51 5.53
N GLU A 185 13.97 -5.44 5.36
CA GLU A 185 13.93 -6.42 4.28
C GLU A 185 12.71 -7.34 4.32
N ASN A 186 12.19 -7.66 5.50
CA ASN A 186 10.98 -8.48 5.64
C ASN A 186 9.69 -7.76 5.22
N HIS A 187 9.74 -6.45 4.95
CA HIS A 187 8.68 -5.66 4.36
C HIS A 187 8.81 -5.47 2.85
N ILE A 188 9.73 -6.20 2.21
CA ILE A 188 9.99 -6.16 0.77
C ILE A 188 9.72 -7.56 0.20
N VAL A 189 8.87 -7.63 -0.81
CA VAL A 189 8.40 -8.90 -1.40
C VAL A 189 8.54 -8.82 -2.92
N PHE A 190 8.98 -9.92 -3.51
CA PHE A 190 8.94 -10.12 -4.97
C PHE A 190 7.90 -11.20 -5.26
N PRO A 191 6.69 -10.82 -5.72
CA PRO A 191 5.62 -11.75 -5.99
C PRO A 191 6.03 -12.84 -6.98
N VAL A 192 5.52 -14.05 -6.76
CA VAL A 192 5.81 -15.19 -7.63
C VAL A 192 5.06 -15.03 -8.95
N PRO A 193 5.75 -15.09 -10.12
CA PRO A 193 5.09 -15.06 -11.41
C PRO A 193 4.08 -16.19 -11.58
N ILE A 194 2.93 -15.86 -12.14
CA ILE A 194 1.85 -16.81 -12.50
C ILE A 194 1.34 -16.47 -13.90
N ASP A 195 0.56 -17.39 -14.49
CA ASP A 195 -0.04 -17.19 -15.81
C ASP A 195 -1.54 -16.89 -15.71
N GLN A 196 -2.20 -17.37 -14.65
CA GLN A 196 -3.64 -17.21 -14.46
C GLN A 196 -4.01 -15.73 -14.27
N CYS A 197 -5.01 -15.29 -14.99
CA CYS A 197 -5.65 -13.96 -14.91
C CYS A 197 -4.84 -12.78 -15.43
N ILE A 198 -3.51 -12.82 -15.37
CA ILE A 198 -2.67 -11.64 -15.65
C ILE A 198 -2.12 -11.58 -17.07
N ASP A 199 -2.28 -12.63 -17.86
CA ASP A 199 -1.80 -12.73 -19.26
C ASP A 199 -2.85 -12.38 -20.31
N GLY A 200 -4.08 -12.05 -19.89
CA GLY A 200 -5.19 -11.68 -20.77
C GLY A 200 -5.09 -10.27 -21.35
#